data_f4573a188c808d71dba05512fb108f4c
#
_entry.id   f4573a188c808d71dba05512fb108f4c
#
_cell.length_a   1.000
_cell.length_b   1.000
_cell.length_c   1.000
_cell.angle_alpha   90.00
_cell.angle_beta   90.00
_cell.angle_gamma   90.00
#
_symmetry.space_group_name_H-M   'P 1'
#
loop_
_entity.id
_entity.type
_entity.pdbx_description
1 polymer ?
#
loop_
_entity_poly.entity_id
_entity_poly.type
_entity_poly.pdbx_seq_one_letter_code
_entity_poly.pdbx_strand_id
1 'polypeptide(L)'
;MKKISQLVFFCFLSISVIAQHDTVKIGQFLISKSQSSSNMNWGDIIKNKNLKGVKIGYEKNKDIDFKKFETSWFAFDIGLANYLDETKYLENKTLSNPSIGLPMSKLKMQLNNGKSTNINIWVVQQKYRFKNPMFYLKYGLGVEMFNFRYEYGINFRKHESMIIYLSQDNYEKNKLFTSFISVPIQLGYDFKLKNNKILGLSGGVVSGYLYKSLNKQISRELGKEKYHGNYSLKDVRLAGVFEIRIDQLKFFGTASLQNMLDKMDTNQSLYPYSFGLRFSKL
;
A
#
# COMPACT_ATOMS: atom_id res chain seq x y z
N MET A 1 17.07 -2.80 -20.21
CA MET A 1 15.76 -2.83 -19.52
C MET A 1 15.00 -4.16 -19.65
N LYS A 2 15.27 -5.05 -20.62
CA LYS A 2 14.63 -6.38 -20.75
C LYS A 2 15.10 -7.42 -19.71
N LYS A 3 16.32 -7.30 -19.18
CA LYS A 3 16.88 -8.28 -18.22
C LYS A 3 16.31 -8.18 -16.79
N ILE A 4 15.79 -7.01 -16.37
CA ILE A 4 15.20 -6.82 -15.02
C ILE A 4 13.77 -7.38 -14.96
N SER A 5 13.05 -7.36 -16.07
CA SER A 5 11.70 -7.96 -16.17
C SER A 5 11.72 -9.48 -16.04
N GLN A 6 12.77 -10.14 -16.53
CA GLN A 6 12.91 -11.59 -16.40
C GLN A 6 13.31 -12.03 -15.00
N LEU A 7 14.09 -11.21 -14.26
CA LEU A 7 14.47 -11.53 -12.89
C LEU A 7 13.28 -11.47 -11.92
N VAL A 8 12.38 -10.51 -12.12
CA VAL A 8 11.15 -10.38 -11.30
C VAL A 8 10.18 -11.54 -11.59
N PHE A 9 10.09 -12.01 -12.83
CA PHE A 9 9.24 -13.15 -13.20
C PHE A 9 9.79 -14.47 -12.65
N PHE A 10 11.12 -14.63 -12.56
CA PHE A 10 11.75 -15.84 -12.01
C PHE A 10 11.61 -15.92 -10.48
N CYS A 11 11.55 -14.80 -9.76
CA CYS A 11 11.29 -14.79 -8.31
C CYS A 11 9.86 -15.19 -7.94
N PHE A 12 8.89 -15.06 -8.85
CA PHE A 12 7.52 -15.52 -8.62
C PHE A 12 7.31 -17.02 -8.90
N LEU A 13 8.19 -17.65 -9.66
CA LEU A 13 8.09 -19.08 -10.01
C LEU A 13 8.80 -20.02 -9.02
N SER A 14 9.53 -19.50 -8.05
CA SER A 14 10.25 -20.30 -7.06
C SER A 14 9.48 -20.54 -5.75
N ILE A 15 8.18 -20.22 -5.68
CA ILE A 15 7.31 -20.52 -4.52
C ILE A 15 6.42 -21.73 -4.80
N SER A 16 6.83 -22.62 -5.66
CA SER A 16 6.16 -23.91 -5.78
C SER A 16 7.10 -25.01 -5.36
N VAL A 17 6.58 -25.80 -4.39
CA VAL A 17 7.02 -27.14 -4.01
C VAL A 17 8.07 -27.22 -2.90
N ILE A 18 7.60 -27.21 -1.65
CA ILE A 18 7.91 -28.32 -0.74
C ILE A 18 6.60 -28.69 -0.04
N ALA A 19 5.77 -29.47 -0.69
CA ALA A 19 4.65 -30.16 -0.06
C ALA A 19 4.96 -31.68 -0.17
N GLN A 20 6.00 -32.13 0.49
CA GLN A 20 6.16 -33.52 0.87
C GLN A 20 5.80 -33.67 2.35
N HIS A 21 4.50 -33.55 2.64
CA HIS A 21 3.96 -34.05 3.90
C HIS A 21 2.71 -34.85 3.59
N ASP A 22 2.75 -36.15 3.96
CA ASP A 22 1.58 -37.06 3.95
C ASP A 22 0.49 -36.62 4.92
N THR A 23 0.24 -35.33 5.00
CA THR A 23 -0.72 -34.71 5.93
C THR A 23 -1.61 -33.72 5.20
N VAL A 24 -2.93 -33.93 5.27
CA VAL A 24 -3.93 -33.00 4.74
C VAL A 24 -4.63 -32.30 5.90
N LYS A 25 -4.71 -30.99 5.83
CA LYS A 25 -5.41 -30.15 6.81
C LYS A 25 -6.76 -29.72 6.24
N ILE A 26 -7.85 -30.08 6.94
CA ILE A 26 -9.22 -29.65 6.60
C ILE A 26 -9.80 -28.93 7.82
N GLY A 27 -9.76 -27.60 7.80
CA GLY A 27 -10.17 -26.80 8.96
C GLY A 27 -9.28 -27.05 10.18
N GLN A 28 -9.86 -27.54 11.29
CA GLN A 28 -9.13 -27.89 12.52
C GLN A 28 -8.70 -29.36 12.57
N PHE A 29 -9.00 -30.14 11.53
CA PHE A 29 -8.64 -31.55 11.46
C PHE A 29 -7.32 -31.73 10.71
N LEU A 30 -6.43 -32.54 11.29
CA LEU A 30 -5.21 -33.02 10.66
C LEU A 30 -5.40 -34.50 10.32
N ILE A 31 -5.28 -34.83 9.04
CA ILE A 31 -5.34 -36.21 8.54
C ILE A 31 -3.93 -36.55 8.07
N SER A 32 -3.25 -37.45 8.75
CA SER A 32 -1.93 -37.94 8.38
C SER A 32 -1.95 -39.41 8.03
N LYS A 33 -1.20 -39.78 6.98
CA LYS A 33 -0.98 -41.19 6.59
C LYS A 33 0.06 -41.80 7.51
N SER A 34 -0.22 -42.98 8.09
CA SER A 34 0.75 -43.70 8.89
C SER A 34 1.78 -44.38 7.99
N GLN A 35 3.07 -44.40 8.40
CA GLN A 35 4.18 -45.01 7.63
C GLN A 35 4.00 -46.49 7.25
N SER A 36 3.00 -47.18 7.80
CA SER A 36 2.75 -48.61 7.51
C SER A 36 1.86 -48.86 6.27
N SER A 37 1.41 -47.85 5.57
CA SER A 37 0.51 -47.99 4.41
C SER A 37 1.02 -47.22 3.17
N SER A 38 2.15 -47.66 2.62
CA SER A 38 2.83 -46.99 1.52
C SER A 38 2.10 -46.95 0.17
N ASN A 39 1.00 -47.72 0.00
CA ASN A 39 0.30 -47.86 -1.27
C ASN A 39 -1.16 -47.39 -1.27
N MET A 40 -1.61 -46.58 -0.31
CA MET A 40 -2.99 -46.15 -0.24
C MET A 40 -3.16 -44.74 -0.85
N ASN A 41 -4.04 -44.62 -1.87
CA ASN A 41 -4.34 -43.35 -2.52
C ASN A 41 -5.34 -42.56 -1.66
N TRP A 42 -5.24 -41.21 -1.63
CA TRP A 42 -6.13 -40.32 -0.88
C TRP A 42 -7.62 -40.49 -1.25
N GLY A 43 -7.89 -40.86 -2.50
CA GLY A 43 -9.24 -41.13 -3.00
C GLY A 43 -9.91 -42.35 -2.33
N ASP A 44 -9.13 -43.34 -1.92
CA ASP A 44 -9.60 -44.56 -1.28
C ASP A 44 -9.87 -44.37 0.21
N ILE A 45 -9.15 -43.43 0.84
CA ILE A 45 -9.33 -43.06 2.26
C ILE A 45 -10.70 -42.41 2.48
N ILE A 46 -11.16 -41.60 1.52
CA ILE A 46 -12.45 -40.90 1.62
C ILE A 46 -13.64 -41.84 1.41
N LYS A 47 -13.46 -42.92 0.63
CA LYS A 47 -14.53 -43.88 0.31
C LYS A 47 -14.64 -45.07 1.24
N ASN A 48 -13.59 -45.45 1.96
CA ASN A 48 -13.53 -46.64 2.75
C ASN A 48 -13.56 -46.33 4.23
N LYS A 49 -14.56 -46.87 4.98
CA LYS A 49 -14.71 -46.71 6.44
C LYS A 49 -13.61 -47.40 7.29
N ASN A 50 -12.65 -48.08 6.68
CA ASN A 50 -11.54 -48.73 7.37
C ASN A 50 -10.33 -47.79 7.47
N LEU A 51 -10.30 -47.01 8.54
CA LEU A 51 -9.25 -46.04 8.89
C LEU A 51 -7.95 -46.64 9.42
N LYS A 52 -7.63 -47.90 9.12
CA LYS A 52 -6.34 -48.49 9.50
C LYS A 52 -5.20 -47.79 8.76
N GLY A 53 -4.36 -47.09 9.50
CA GLY A 53 -3.22 -46.34 8.99
C GLY A 53 -3.48 -44.82 8.75
N VAL A 54 -4.64 -44.28 9.14
CA VAL A 54 -4.94 -42.85 9.12
C VAL A 54 -5.10 -42.35 10.56
N LYS A 55 -4.29 -41.38 10.96
CA LYS A 55 -4.45 -40.69 12.23
C LYS A 55 -5.24 -39.39 12.00
N ILE A 56 -6.41 -39.28 12.61
CA ILE A 56 -7.19 -38.08 12.67
C ILE A 56 -6.93 -37.41 14.01
N GLY A 57 -6.31 -36.27 14.01
CA GLY A 57 -6.04 -35.50 15.22
C GLY A 57 -6.70 -34.13 15.16
N TYR A 58 -7.06 -33.59 16.31
CA TYR A 58 -7.33 -32.16 16.43
C TYR A 58 -6.02 -31.41 16.61
N GLU A 59 -5.83 -30.39 15.80
CA GLU A 59 -4.76 -29.43 16.07
C GLU A 59 -5.11 -28.73 17.39
N LYS A 60 -4.41 -29.10 18.49
CA LYS A 60 -4.55 -28.40 19.76
C LYS A 60 -4.21 -26.93 19.48
N ASN A 61 -5.14 -26.02 19.79
CA ASN A 61 -4.91 -24.59 19.68
C ASN A 61 -3.58 -24.26 20.35
N LYS A 62 -2.54 -24.00 19.54
CA LYS A 62 -1.27 -23.51 20.08
C LYS A 62 -1.55 -22.15 20.70
N ASP A 63 -1.21 -21.99 21.98
CA ASP A 63 -1.22 -20.66 22.59
C ASP A 63 -0.39 -19.72 21.73
N ILE A 64 -0.96 -18.52 21.48
CA ILE A 64 -0.27 -17.53 20.68
C ILE A 64 0.94 -17.06 21.49
N ASP A 65 2.13 -17.53 21.09
CA ASP A 65 3.40 -17.09 21.66
C ASP A 65 3.88 -15.88 20.85
N PHE A 66 3.96 -14.75 21.51
CA PHE A 66 4.41 -13.51 20.92
C PHE A 66 5.93 -13.36 21.09
N LYS A 67 6.66 -13.41 19.99
CA LYS A 67 8.08 -13.11 20.00
C LYS A 67 8.33 -11.64 20.38
N LYS A 68 9.36 -11.40 21.19
CA LYS A 68 9.75 -10.04 21.60
C LYS A 68 10.15 -9.16 20.42
N PHE A 69 10.82 -9.74 19.44
CA PHE A 69 11.22 -9.13 18.19
C PHE A 69 10.71 -9.93 17.00
N GLU A 70 10.01 -9.27 16.09
CA GLU A 70 9.56 -9.84 14.83
C GLU A 70 10.01 -8.95 13.67
N THR A 71 10.59 -9.55 12.64
CA THR A 71 11.05 -8.83 11.43
C THR A 71 10.33 -9.39 10.21
N SER A 72 9.81 -8.51 9.38
CA SER A 72 9.28 -8.81 8.06
C SER A 72 10.11 -8.12 7.00
N TRP A 73 10.58 -8.87 6.05
CA TRP A 73 11.23 -8.39 4.86
C TRP A 73 10.20 -8.34 3.72
N PHE A 74 10.22 -7.27 2.93
CA PHE A 74 9.39 -7.10 1.74
C PHE A 74 7.88 -7.20 2.00
N ALA A 75 7.34 -6.26 2.78
CA ALA A 75 5.89 -6.07 2.86
C ALA A 75 5.41 -5.16 1.73
N PHE A 76 4.19 -5.40 1.26
CA PHE A 76 3.60 -4.72 0.13
C PHE A 76 2.22 -4.18 0.49
N ASP A 77 1.96 -2.93 0.13
CA ASP A 77 0.65 -2.30 0.26
C ASP A 77 0.09 -1.94 -1.11
N ILE A 78 -1.21 -2.15 -1.29
CA ILE A 78 -1.96 -1.66 -2.44
C ILE A 78 -3.24 -0.99 -1.97
N GLY A 79 -3.47 0.21 -2.44
CA GLY A 79 -4.62 1.00 -2.04
C GLY A 79 -5.01 2.06 -3.04
N LEU A 80 -6.08 2.76 -2.71
CA LEU A 80 -6.56 3.94 -3.39
C LEU A 80 -5.95 5.18 -2.73
N ALA A 81 -5.73 6.22 -3.53
CA ALA A 81 -5.23 7.51 -3.08
C ALA A 81 -6.15 8.63 -3.53
N ASN A 82 -6.28 9.63 -2.68
CA ASN A 82 -6.95 10.87 -3.01
C ASN A 82 -6.33 11.99 -2.16
N TYR A 83 -6.87 13.20 -2.23
CA TYR A 83 -6.51 14.30 -1.34
C TYR A 83 -7.75 15.09 -0.93
N LEU A 84 -7.67 15.67 0.25
CA LEU A 84 -8.60 16.72 0.68
C LEU A 84 -8.09 18.04 0.08
N ASP A 85 -8.95 18.71 -0.68
CA ASP A 85 -8.67 20.00 -1.31
C ASP A 85 -9.33 21.12 -0.49
N GLU A 86 -8.50 21.91 0.18
CA GLU A 86 -8.85 23.08 0.97
C GLU A 86 -8.44 24.39 0.31
N THR A 87 -8.16 24.35 -0.99
CA THR A 87 -7.73 25.51 -1.75
C THR A 87 -8.83 26.55 -1.88
N LYS A 88 -8.50 27.81 -1.61
CA LYS A 88 -9.40 28.96 -1.79
C LYS A 88 -9.27 29.52 -3.20
N TYR A 89 -9.91 28.88 -4.17
CA TYR A 89 -9.78 29.19 -5.59
C TYR A 89 -10.19 30.61 -5.95
N LEU A 90 -11.24 31.17 -5.33
CA LEU A 90 -11.74 32.52 -5.61
C LEU A 90 -10.79 33.63 -5.14
N GLU A 91 -10.02 33.37 -4.08
CA GLU A 91 -9.03 34.30 -3.55
C GLU A 91 -7.68 34.23 -4.31
N ASN A 92 -7.49 33.21 -5.12
CA ASN A 92 -6.22 32.94 -5.79
C ASN A 92 -6.20 33.52 -7.21
N LYS A 93 -5.67 34.72 -7.34
CA LYS A 93 -5.55 35.43 -8.65
C LYS A 93 -4.72 34.66 -9.68
N THR A 94 -3.75 33.86 -9.27
CA THR A 94 -2.91 33.06 -10.17
C THR A 94 -3.69 31.92 -10.79
N LEU A 95 -4.51 31.22 -10.01
CA LEU A 95 -5.32 30.10 -10.49
C LEU A 95 -6.53 30.53 -11.32
N SER A 96 -6.94 31.78 -11.21
CA SER A 96 -8.08 32.36 -11.93
C SER A 96 -7.66 33.24 -13.11
N ASN A 97 -6.36 33.33 -13.44
CA ASN A 97 -5.87 34.18 -14.52
C ASN A 97 -6.18 33.56 -15.90
N PRO A 98 -7.07 34.20 -16.73
CA PRO A 98 -7.45 33.68 -18.04
C PRO A 98 -6.31 33.66 -19.06
N SER A 99 -5.28 34.52 -18.89
CA SER A 99 -4.11 34.58 -19.77
C SER A 99 -3.20 33.34 -19.65
N ILE A 100 -3.33 32.56 -18.58
CA ILE A 100 -2.49 31.39 -18.31
C ILE A 100 -3.23 30.11 -18.71
N GLY A 101 -4.55 30.12 -18.69
CA GLY A 101 -5.41 28.98 -19.01
C GLY A 101 -6.83 29.17 -18.48
N LEU A 102 -7.66 28.15 -18.60
CA LEU A 102 -9.01 28.19 -18.04
C LEU A 102 -8.97 28.30 -16.51
N PRO A 103 -9.90 29.04 -15.87
CA PRO A 103 -9.92 29.18 -14.42
C PRO A 103 -9.99 27.82 -13.72
N MET A 104 -9.14 27.66 -12.72
CA MET A 104 -9.11 26.45 -11.89
C MET A 104 -10.23 26.47 -10.85
N SER A 105 -10.73 25.31 -10.51
CA SER A 105 -11.73 25.12 -9.47
C SER A 105 -11.55 23.77 -8.78
N LYS A 106 -12.16 23.58 -7.62
CA LYS A 106 -12.13 22.31 -6.90
C LYS A 106 -12.62 21.14 -7.76
N LEU A 107 -13.65 21.36 -8.58
CA LEU A 107 -14.19 20.35 -9.49
C LEU A 107 -13.14 19.91 -10.53
N LYS A 108 -12.39 20.87 -11.08
CA LYS A 108 -11.38 20.60 -12.10
C LYS A 108 -10.12 19.90 -11.56
N MET A 109 -9.87 20.04 -10.25
CA MET A 109 -8.79 19.34 -9.56
C MET A 109 -9.20 17.93 -9.08
N GLN A 110 -10.42 17.47 -9.36
CA GLN A 110 -10.86 16.14 -8.93
C GLN A 110 -10.00 15.02 -9.52
N LEU A 111 -9.73 14.06 -8.66
CA LEU A 111 -9.04 12.83 -9.04
C LEU A 111 -10.06 11.74 -9.43
N ASN A 112 -9.68 10.92 -10.38
CA ASN A 112 -10.40 9.69 -10.67
C ASN A 112 -10.14 8.68 -9.55
N ASN A 113 -11.14 8.50 -8.67
CA ASN A 113 -11.03 7.70 -7.45
C ASN A 113 -10.66 6.23 -7.71
N GLY A 114 -11.20 5.63 -8.79
CA GLY A 114 -10.90 4.24 -9.13
C GLY A 114 -9.53 4.03 -9.81
N LYS A 115 -8.86 5.11 -10.24
CA LYS A 115 -7.60 5.05 -10.99
C LYS A 115 -6.44 5.75 -10.29
N SER A 116 -6.70 6.43 -9.18
CA SER A 116 -5.68 7.01 -8.30
C SER A 116 -5.27 5.98 -7.26
N THR A 117 -3.98 5.64 -7.22
CA THR A 117 -3.49 4.50 -6.42
C THR A 117 -2.33 4.89 -5.53
N ASN A 118 -2.25 4.22 -4.39
CA ASN A 118 -1.09 4.20 -3.52
C ASN A 118 -0.52 2.78 -3.51
N ILE A 119 0.77 2.66 -3.75
CA ILE A 119 1.51 1.40 -3.71
C ILE A 119 2.74 1.63 -2.84
N ASN A 120 2.90 0.81 -1.79
CA ASN A 120 4.05 0.92 -0.91
C ASN A 120 4.82 -0.40 -0.89
N ILE A 121 6.14 -0.30 -0.87
CA ILE A 121 7.06 -1.43 -0.74
C ILE A 121 7.91 -1.17 0.49
N TRP A 122 7.68 -1.94 1.53
CA TRP A 122 8.44 -1.87 2.77
C TRP A 122 9.60 -2.88 2.69
N VAL A 123 10.81 -2.39 2.59
CA VAL A 123 12.01 -3.23 2.52
C VAL A 123 12.18 -4.01 3.81
N VAL A 124 12.00 -3.35 4.94
CA VAL A 124 12.05 -3.96 6.26
C VAL A 124 11.00 -3.33 7.16
N GLN A 125 10.32 -4.18 7.92
CA GLN A 125 9.46 -3.78 9.04
C GLN A 125 9.85 -4.59 10.26
N GLN A 126 9.93 -3.94 11.40
CA GLN A 126 10.20 -4.56 12.69
C GLN A 126 9.10 -4.25 13.68
N LYS A 127 8.75 -5.24 14.50
CA LYS A 127 7.83 -5.12 15.60
C LYS A 127 8.55 -5.50 16.88
N TYR A 128 8.62 -4.58 17.82
CA TYR A 128 9.16 -4.79 19.15
C TYR A 128 8.02 -4.82 20.16
N ARG A 129 7.90 -5.90 20.92
CA ARG A 129 6.89 -6.07 21.97
C ARG A 129 7.45 -5.66 23.32
N PHE A 130 6.66 -4.90 24.06
CA PHE A 130 6.98 -4.47 25.41
C PHE A 130 6.82 -5.63 26.43
N LYS A 131 6.95 -5.34 27.73
CA LYS A 131 6.73 -6.32 28.80
C LYS A 131 5.33 -6.96 28.72
N ASN A 132 4.32 -6.14 28.47
CA ASN A 132 3.02 -6.65 28.05
C ASN A 132 3.09 -6.99 26.55
N PRO A 133 3.07 -8.27 26.16
CA PRO A 133 3.27 -8.67 24.78
C PRO A 133 2.15 -8.24 23.82
N MET A 134 1.03 -7.74 24.35
CA MET A 134 -0.02 -7.14 23.53
C MET A 134 0.38 -5.80 22.96
N PHE A 135 1.15 -4.99 23.71
CA PHE A 135 1.66 -3.70 23.26
C PHE A 135 2.92 -3.87 22.42
N TYR A 136 3.00 -3.13 21.33
CA TYR A 136 4.17 -3.15 20.48
C TYR A 136 4.48 -1.79 19.84
N LEU A 137 5.75 -1.60 19.52
CA LEU A 137 6.25 -0.59 18.63
C LEU A 137 6.54 -1.22 17.27
N LYS A 138 6.02 -0.65 16.19
CA LYS A 138 6.28 -1.09 14.81
C LYS A 138 6.96 0.05 14.06
N TYR A 139 8.05 -0.25 13.39
CA TYR A 139 8.80 0.70 12.57
C TYR A 139 9.36 0.01 11.32
N GLY A 140 9.81 0.79 10.35
CA GLY A 140 10.32 0.22 9.12
C GLY A 140 10.97 1.24 8.21
N LEU A 141 11.39 0.75 7.04
CA LEU A 141 11.92 1.54 5.94
C LEU A 141 11.32 1.03 4.64
N GLY A 142 10.90 1.94 3.77
CA GLY A 142 10.32 1.55 2.50
C GLY A 142 10.15 2.70 1.54
N VAL A 143 9.40 2.43 0.48
CA VAL A 143 9.07 3.38 -0.57
C VAL A 143 7.57 3.48 -0.69
N GLU A 144 7.03 4.68 -0.57
CA GLU A 144 5.63 4.99 -0.83
C GLU A 144 5.49 5.65 -2.20
N MET A 145 4.59 5.15 -3.02
CA MET A 145 4.33 5.64 -4.38
C MET A 145 2.87 6.05 -4.50
N PHE A 146 2.63 7.28 -4.89
CA PHE A 146 1.30 7.81 -5.16
C PHE A 146 1.14 8.09 -6.64
N ASN A 147 -0.01 7.71 -7.20
CA ASN A 147 -0.44 8.03 -8.55
C ASN A 147 -1.75 8.82 -8.46
N PHE A 148 -1.68 10.13 -8.50
CA PHE A 148 -2.85 11.01 -8.54
C PHE A 148 -3.30 11.17 -9.99
N ARG A 149 -4.38 10.51 -10.38
CA ARG A 149 -4.91 10.58 -11.74
C ARG A 149 -6.04 11.59 -11.79
N TYR A 150 -5.81 12.66 -12.54
CA TYR A 150 -6.79 13.72 -12.74
C TYR A 150 -7.89 13.28 -13.71
N GLU A 151 -9.10 13.78 -13.51
CA GLU A 151 -10.21 13.63 -14.45
C GLU A 151 -10.07 14.60 -15.62
N TYR A 152 -9.49 15.74 -15.35
CA TYR A 152 -9.25 16.82 -16.33
C TYR A 152 -7.78 16.94 -16.73
N GLY A 153 -7.54 17.63 -17.82
CA GLY A 153 -6.19 17.90 -18.33
C GLY A 153 -5.47 18.96 -17.51
N ILE A 154 -4.88 18.58 -16.40
CA ILE A 154 -4.13 19.48 -15.53
C ILE A 154 -2.67 19.50 -15.96
N ASN A 155 -2.15 20.69 -16.27
CA ASN A 155 -0.73 20.91 -16.56
C ASN A 155 -0.03 21.57 -15.38
N PHE A 156 1.18 21.07 -15.13
CA PHE A 156 2.10 21.60 -14.15
C PHE A 156 3.28 22.21 -14.89
N ARG A 157 3.41 23.52 -14.88
CA ARG A 157 4.54 24.25 -15.48
C ARG A 157 5.32 24.99 -14.42
N LYS A 158 6.63 24.90 -14.48
CA LYS A 158 7.53 25.68 -13.65
C LYS A 158 8.12 26.80 -14.49
N HIS A 159 7.72 28.04 -14.20
CA HIS A 159 8.39 29.27 -14.60
C HIS A 159 9.10 29.85 -13.35
N GLU A 160 9.04 31.13 -13.12
CA GLU A 160 9.52 31.76 -11.87
C GLU A 160 8.69 31.30 -10.68
N SER A 161 7.41 31.03 -10.86
CA SER A 161 6.52 30.35 -9.91
C SER A 161 5.84 29.15 -10.57
N MET A 162 5.44 28.16 -9.75
CA MET A 162 4.70 27.01 -10.24
C MET A 162 3.29 27.41 -10.68
N ILE A 163 2.95 27.16 -11.94
CA ILE A 163 1.64 27.42 -12.50
C ILE A 163 0.94 26.09 -12.74
N ILE A 164 -0.25 25.93 -12.14
CA ILE A 164 -1.14 24.81 -12.39
C ILE A 164 -2.35 25.36 -13.13
N TYR A 165 -2.59 24.86 -14.35
CA TYR A 165 -3.67 25.34 -15.19
C TYR A 165 -4.39 24.19 -15.89
N LEU A 166 -5.65 24.42 -16.27
CA LEU A 166 -6.41 23.48 -17.06
C LEU A 166 -5.99 23.63 -18.53
N SER A 167 -5.51 22.54 -19.14
CA SER A 167 -5.24 22.47 -20.56
C SER A 167 -6.52 22.37 -21.37
N GLN A 168 -6.48 22.91 -22.58
CA GLN A 168 -7.52 22.69 -23.59
C GLN A 168 -7.35 21.33 -24.31
N ASP A 169 -6.17 20.70 -24.16
CA ASP A 169 -5.88 19.41 -24.78
C ASP A 169 -6.72 18.30 -24.17
N ASN A 170 -7.16 17.38 -25.01
CA ASN A 170 -7.95 16.24 -24.58
C ASN A 170 -7.03 15.08 -24.19
N TYR A 171 -6.75 14.93 -22.90
CA TYR A 171 -5.91 13.86 -22.39
C TYR A 171 -6.72 12.60 -22.06
N GLU A 172 -6.32 11.47 -22.64
CA GLU A 172 -6.81 10.14 -22.24
C GLU A 172 -6.28 9.76 -20.85
N LYS A 173 -5.10 10.28 -20.49
CA LYS A 173 -4.47 10.05 -19.20
C LYS A 173 -3.65 11.25 -18.76
N ASN A 174 -3.98 11.77 -17.60
CA ASN A 174 -3.17 12.78 -16.91
C ASN A 174 -2.96 12.38 -15.46
N LYS A 175 -1.70 12.24 -15.05
CA LYS A 175 -1.39 11.87 -13.67
C LYS A 175 -0.12 12.52 -13.14
N LEU A 176 -0.17 12.90 -11.88
CA LEU A 176 1.00 13.24 -11.08
C LEU A 176 1.43 11.98 -10.31
N PHE A 177 2.67 11.56 -10.52
CA PHE A 177 3.31 10.49 -9.76
C PHE A 177 4.29 11.09 -8.77
N THR A 178 4.24 10.64 -7.52
CA THR A 178 5.21 10.99 -6.48
C THR A 178 5.70 9.75 -5.77
N SER A 179 6.97 9.74 -5.38
CA SER A 179 7.57 8.62 -4.68
C SER A 179 8.48 9.10 -3.56
N PHE A 180 8.29 8.53 -2.37
CA PHE A 180 8.96 8.92 -1.13
C PHE A 180 9.71 7.73 -0.55
N ILE A 181 10.93 7.97 -0.06
CA ILE A 181 11.60 7.04 0.85
C ILE A 181 11.05 7.33 2.23
N SER A 182 10.44 6.34 2.89
CA SER A 182 9.58 6.57 4.05
C SER A 182 9.93 5.69 5.23
N VAL A 183 9.81 6.27 6.42
CA VAL A 183 10.01 5.62 7.72
C VAL A 183 8.72 5.77 8.54
N PRO A 184 7.91 4.71 8.70
CA PRO A 184 6.78 4.67 9.61
C PRO A 184 7.24 4.35 11.03
N ILE A 185 6.57 4.94 12.02
CA ILE A 185 6.68 4.61 13.43
C ILE A 185 5.27 4.54 14.01
N GLN A 186 4.88 3.38 14.53
CA GLN A 186 3.53 3.10 15.00
C GLN A 186 3.56 2.42 16.37
N LEU A 187 2.67 2.79 17.25
CA LEU A 187 2.34 2.05 18.46
C LEU A 187 1.08 1.22 18.20
N GLY A 188 1.05 0.01 18.71
CA GLY A 188 -0.09 -0.85 18.49
C GLY A 188 -0.39 -1.77 19.65
N TYR A 189 -1.58 -2.35 19.57
CA TYR A 189 -2.11 -3.30 20.53
C TYR A 189 -2.78 -4.47 19.83
N ASP A 190 -2.48 -5.70 20.28
CA ASP A 190 -3.04 -6.94 19.78
C ASP A 190 -4.06 -7.48 20.76
N PHE A 191 -5.34 -7.46 20.40
CA PHE A 191 -6.44 -8.07 21.17
C PHE A 191 -6.55 -9.55 20.83
N LYS A 192 -6.45 -10.42 21.82
CA LYS A 192 -6.77 -11.84 21.66
C LYS A 192 -8.28 -12.05 21.63
N LEU A 193 -8.80 -12.53 20.53
CA LEU A 193 -10.20 -12.90 20.37
C LEU A 193 -10.40 -14.38 20.66
N LYS A 194 -11.68 -14.81 20.73
CA LYS A 194 -12.03 -16.24 20.82
C LYS A 194 -11.43 -17.00 19.63
N ASN A 195 -11.15 -18.29 19.81
CA ASN A 195 -10.54 -19.18 18.81
C ASN A 195 -9.13 -18.75 18.35
N ASN A 196 -8.33 -18.18 19.24
CA ASN A 196 -6.96 -17.74 19.00
C ASN A 196 -6.80 -16.76 17.81
N LYS A 197 -7.85 -16.03 17.44
CA LYS A 197 -7.78 -14.94 16.48
C LYS A 197 -7.22 -13.70 17.14
N ILE A 198 -6.59 -12.85 16.32
CA ILE A 198 -6.01 -11.59 16.77
C ILE A 198 -6.67 -10.43 16.00
N LEU A 199 -7.15 -9.44 16.77
CA LEU A 199 -7.45 -8.13 16.27
C LEU A 199 -6.31 -7.20 16.68
N GLY A 200 -5.51 -6.73 15.72
CA GLY A 200 -4.44 -5.77 15.96
C GLY A 200 -4.86 -4.38 15.50
N LEU A 201 -4.60 -3.39 16.34
CA LEU A 201 -4.78 -1.98 15.99
C LEU A 201 -3.45 -1.27 16.19
N SER A 202 -3.03 -0.48 15.23
CA SER A 202 -1.86 0.38 15.39
C SER A 202 -2.06 1.74 14.74
N GLY A 203 -1.41 2.74 15.32
CA GLY A 203 -1.43 4.10 14.82
C GLY A 203 -0.11 4.80 15.12
N GLY A 204 0.19 5.82 14.34
CA GLY A 204 1.42 6.58 14.49
C GLY A 204 1.64 7.55 13.36
N VAL A 205 2.89 7.77 13.02
CA VAL A 205 3.31 8.70 11.97
C VAL A 205 4.22 8.02 10.95
N VAL A 206 4.18 8.53 9.73
CA VAL A 206 5.14 8.19 8.68
C VAL A 206 5.75 9.47 8.16
N SER A 207 7.08 9.51 8.12
CA SER A 207 7.85 10.58 7.48
C SER A 207 8.46 10.03 6.19
N GLY A 208 8.36 10.78 5.09
CA GLY A 208 8.88 10.41 3.79
C GLY A 208 9.65 11.55 3.14
N TYR A 209 10.76 11.23 2.47
CA TYR A 209 11.53 12.16 1.66
C TYR A 209 11.25 11.92 0.19
N LEU A 210 10.86 12.98 -0.55
CA LEU A 210 10.57 12.94 -1.97
C LEU A 210 11.85 12.69 -2.77
N TYR A 211 11.94 11.54 -3.44
CA TYR A 211 13.08 11.25 -4.29
C TYR A 211 12.75 11.26 -5.78
N LYS A 212 11.44 11.18 -6.13
CA LYS A 212 11.01 11.19 -7.52
C LYS A 212 9.60 11.74 -7.68
N SER A 213 9.43 12.62 -8.66
CA SER A 213 8.12 13.05 -9.14
C SER A 213 8.12 13.21 -10.65
N LEU A 214 6.97 12.97 -11.28
CA LEU A 214 6.75 13.16 -12.70
C LEU A 214 5.28 13.41 -13.01
N ASN A 215 5.01 14.28 -13.98
CA ASN A 215 3.72 14.37 -14.63
C ASN A 215 3.75 13.47 -15.87
N LYS A 216 2.74 12.59 -16.00
CA LYS A 216 2.58 11.72 -17.16
C LYS A 216 1.27 12.02 -17.84
N GLN A 217 1.36 12.40 -19.10
CA GLN A 217 0.24 12.74 -19.98
C GLN A 217 0.21 11.79 -21.17
N ILE A 218 -0.99 11.46 -21.63
CA ILE A 218 -1.21 10.71 -22.87
C ILE A 218 -2.37 11.39 -23.59
N SER A 219 -2.11 11.88 -24.80
CA SER A 219 -3.11 12.40 -25.71
C SER A 219 -3.04 11.66 -27.05
N ARG A 220 -4.07 11.82 -27.89
CA ARG A 220 -4.07 11.23 -29.23
C ARG A 220 -3.11 11.95 -30.18
N GLU A 221 -2.92 13.26 -29.97
CA GLU A 221 -2.13 14.12 -30.85
C GLU A 221 -0.64 14.04 -30.51
N LEU A 222 -0.27 14.15 -29.23
CA LEU A 222 1.12 14.23 -28.76
C LEU A 222 1.66 12.87 -28.28
N GLY A 223 0.80 11.83 -28.24
CA GLY A 223 1.18 10.52 -27.74
C GLY A 223 1.45 10.50 -26.22
N LYS A 224 2.52 9.84 -25.81
CA LYS A 224 2.89 9.65 -24.40
C LYS A 224 4.03 10.56 -24.00
N GLU A 225 3.74 11.50 -23.14
CA GLU A 225 4.70 12.44 -22.59
C GLU A 225 4.94 12.19 -21.09
N LYS A 226 6.18 12.44 -20.67
CA LYS A 226 6.60 12.34 -19.26
C LYS A 226 7.52 13.51 -18.94
N TYR A 227 7.07 14.34 -18.05
CA TYR A 227 7.84 15.47 -17.56
C TYR A 227 8.32 15.17 -16.14
N HIS A 228 9.62 15.26 -15.91
CA HIS A 228 10.22 15.12 -14.60
C HIS A 228 10.39 16.51 -13.97
N GLY A 229 10.04 16.66 -12.70
CA GLY A 229 10.21 17.92 -11.99
C GLY A 229 9.72 17.81 -10.55
N ASN A 230 10.07 18.78 -9.72
CA ASN A 230 9.60 18.80 -8.33
C ASN A 230 8.13 19.25 -8.22
N TYR A 231 7.62 20.09 -9.12
CA TYR A 231 6.25 20.62 -9.14
C TYR A 231 5.85 21.34 -7.85
N SER A 232 6.81 22.00 -7.20
CA SER A 232 6.63 22.64 -5.89
C SER A 232 6.02 21.70 -4.85
N LEU A 233 6.29 20.39 -4.98
CA LEU A 233 6.00 19.40 -3.96
C LEU A 233 6.94 19.63 -2.78
N LYS A 234 6.44 19.49 -1.57
CA LYS A 234 7.29 19.48 -0.40
C LYS A 234 8.23 18.28 -0.41
N ASP A 235 9.51 18.53 -0.12
CA ASP A 235 10.52 17.47 -0.07
C ASP A 235 10.26 16.47 1.05
N VAL A 236 9.69 16.94 2.16
CA VAL A 236 9.35 16.09 3.30
C VAL A 236 7.84 15.97 3.42
N ARG A 237 7.34 14.73 3.41
CA ARG A 237 5.97 14.36 3.72
C ARG A 237 5.88 13.90 5.17
N LEU A 238 4.91 14.42 5.93
CA LEU A 238 4.54 13.91 7.23
C LEU A 238 3.06 13.52 7.20
N ALA A 239 2.75 12.28 7.59
CA ALA A 239 1.39 11.79 7.62
C ALA A 239 1.11 10.95 8.87
N GLY A 240 -0.13 10.99 9.35
CA GLY A 240 -0.67 9.99 10.24
C GLY A 240 -0.82 8.67 9.51
N VAL A 241 -0.54 7.56 10.18
CA VAL A 241 -0.71 6.20 9.66
C VAL A 241 -1.47 5.36 10.65
N PHE A 242 -2.41 4.55 10.17
CA PHE A 242 -3.10 3.56 10.98
C PHE A 242 -3.14 2.21 10.27
N GLU A 243 -3.24 1.15 11.05
CA GLU A 243 -3.39 -0.23 10.54
C GLU A 243 -4.37 -0.99 11.42
N ILE A 244 -5.26 -1.72 10.76
CA ILE A 244 -6.16 -2.68 11.40
C ILE A 244 -5.79 -4.06 10.88
N ARG A 245 -5.49 -4.99 11.80
CA ARG A 245 -5.21 -6.39 11.48
C ARG A 245 -6.33 -7.27 12.04
N ILE A 246 -6.94 -8.05 11.19
CA ILE A 246 -7.92 -9.07 11.55
C ILE A 246 -7.35 -10.41 11.07
N ASP A 247 -6.73 -11.15 11.99
CA ASP A 247 -6.02 -12.37 11.70
C ASP A 247 -4.92 -12.16 10.63
N GLN A 248 -5.12 -12.64 9.41
CA GLN A 248 -4.18 -12.49 8.30
C GLN A 248 -4.46 -11.24 7.43
N LEU A 249 -5.67 -10.69 7.51
CA LEU A 249 -6.06 -9.51 6.75
C LEU A 249 -5.56 -8.25 7.45
N LYS A 250 -4.94 -7.37 6.70
CA LYS A 250 -4.44 -6.09 7.19
C LYS A 250 -4.90 -4.97 6.29
N PHE A 251 -5.53 -3.99 6.92
CA PHE A 251 -5.95 -2.75 6.28
C PHE A 251 -5.04 -1.64 6.77
N PHE A 252 -4.61 -0.78 5.87
CA PHE A 252 -3.84 0.39 6.23
C PHE A 252 -4.54 1.66 5.75
N GLY A 253 -4.24 2.76 6.39
CA GLY A 253 -4.61 4.08 5.93
C GLY A 253 -3.57 5.11 6.32
N THR A 254 -3.41 6.13 5.49
CA THR A 254 -2.57 7.29 5.78
C THR A 254 -3.32 8.57 5.47
N ALA A 255 -3.06 9.62 6.26
CA ALA A 255 -3.59 10.95 6.03
C ALA A 255 -2.47 11.98 6.24
N SER A 256 -2.20 12.81 5.24
CA SER A 256 -1.16 13.82 5.33
C SER A 256 -1.51 14.87 6.38
N LEU A 257 -0.54 15.16 7.26
CA LEU A 257 -0.67 16.19 8.30
C LEU A 257 -0.26 17.58 7.80
N GLN A 258 0.24 17.65 6.58
CA GLN A 258 0.68 18.89 5.95
C GLN A 258 0.29 18.93 4.47
N ASN A 259 0.22 20.14 3.93
CA ASN A 259 0.00 20.34 2.50
C ASN A 259 1.09 19.64 1.69
N MET A 260 0.73 18.98 0.59
CA MET A 260 1.69 18.33 -0.30
C MET A 260 2.47 19.31 -1.18
N LEU A 261 1.92 20.49 -1.41
CA LEU A 261 2.51 21.56 -2.23
C LEU A 261 3.08 22.66 -1.35
N ASP A 262 4.09 23.37 -1.84
CA ASP A 262 4.52 24.60 -1.20
C ASP A 262 3.46 25.69 -1.46
N LYS A 263 2.94 26.26 -0.38
CA LYS A 263 1.92 27.31 -0.46
C LYS A 263 2.46 28.60 -1.05
N MET A 264 3.73 28.91 -0.82
CA MET A 264 4.36 30.13 -1.35
C MET A 264 4.40 30.11 -2.87
N ASP A 265 4.59 28.94 -3.47
CA ASP A 265 4.68 28.80 -4.93
C ASP A 265 3.31 28.62 -5.58
N THR A 266 2.38 27.87 -4.96
CA THR A 266 1.19 27.40 -5.66
C THR A 266 -0.11 28.00 -5.12
N ASN A 267 -0.11 28.54 -3.91
CA ASN A 267 -1.34 28.94 -3.18
C ASN A 267 -2.42 27.84 -3.10
N GLN A 268 -2.04 26.58 -3.28
CA GLN A 268 -2.94 25.43 -3.17
C GLN A 268 -2.74 24.70 -1.84
N SER A 269 -3.83 24.12 -1.34
CA SER A 269 -3.87 23.39 -0.09
C SER A 269 -4.44 21.99 -0.31
N LEU A 270 -3.56 21.04 -0.65
CA LEU A 270 -3.91 19.65 -0.94
C LEU A 270 -3.31 18.72 0.12
N TYR A 271 -4.15 17.93 0.79
CA TYR A 271 -3.76 17.00 1.85
C TYR A 271 -4.02 15.56 1.40
N PRO A 272 -3.01 14.85 0.90
CA PRO A 272 -3.14 13.47 0.44
C PRO A 272 -3.56 12.50 1.54
N TYR A 273 -4.42 11.56 1.18
CA TYR A 273 -4.73 10.40 2.00
C TYR A 273 -4.78 9.12 1.14
N SER A 274 -4.61 7.98 1.77
CA SER A 274 -4.73 6.69 1.11
C SER A 274 -5.23 5.62 2.08
N PHE A 275 -5.85 4.58 1.54
CA PHE A 275 -6.27 3.41 2.28
C PHE A 275 -6.27 2.18 1.38
N GLY A 276 -6.05 1.02 1.97
CA GLY A 276 -5.96 -0.21 1.20
C GLY A 276 -5.59 -1.43 2.04
N LEU A 277 -5.07 -2.44 1.35
CA LEU A 277 -4.66 -3.72 1.91
C LEU A 277 -3.14 -3.77 2.04
N ARG A 278 -2.68 -4.37 3.14
CA ARG A 278 -1.27 -4.63 3.42
C ARG A 278 -0.99 -6.13 3.43
N PHE A 279 0.03 -6.54 2.71
CA PHE A 279 0.54 -7.89 2.66
C PHE A 279 1.90 -7.94 3.37
N SER A 280 1.91 -8.44 4.60
CA SER A 280 3.12 -8.54 5.42
C SER A 280 3.04 -9.75 6.34
N LYS A 281 4.19 -10.21 6.84
CA LYS A 281 4.24 -11.29 7.85
C LYS A 281 3.96 -10.80 9.27
N LEU A 282 4.14 -9.48 9.54
CA LEU A 282 3.92 -8.89 10.88
C LEU A 282 2.48 -8.60 11.15
#